data_cb24c62671a6e64014f6caea4aa17e8c
#
_entry.id   cb24c62671a6e64014f6caea4aa17e8c
#
_cell.length_a   1.000
_cell.length_b   1.000
_cell.length_c   1.000
_cell.angle_alpha   90.00
_cell.angle_beta   90.00
_cell.angle_gamma   90.00
#
_symmetry.space_group_name_H-M   'P 1'
#
loop_
_entity.id
_entity.type
_entity.pdbx_description
1 polymer ?
#
loop_
_entity_poly.entity_id
_entity_poly.type
_entity_poly.pdbx_seq_one_letter_code
_entity_poly.pdbx_strand_id
1 'polypeptide(L)'
;MALLSYVPRILPSPSTANSQTTGRIVVALHGTGSSPFVFRRLAHALEKHGIGLIAPGYGHRATAGIDASSKEIAAFLDSLAAQQVDVVGHSYGALIGLRAVQLSAIAARCGTIVGLGASWRGTHGIARLFPPGLVRAVAGDAFVELEHFREDPVAPSGTEIVSIVSDADRIVPAWSSRWGDVIEVSGVSHAALALRTNEILAALGVCPSGTG
;
A
#
# COMPACT_ATOMS: atom_id res chain seq x y z
N MET A 1 4.74 21.63 -4.39
CA MET A 1 4.32 20.33 -4.96
C MET A 1 5.53 19.69 -5.62
N ALA A 2 5.67 18.35 -5.47
CA ALA A 2 6.80 17.64 -6.04
C ALA A 2 6.70 17.49 -7.57
N LEU A 3 7.84 17.41 -8.26
CA LEU A 3 7.87 17.26 -9.72
C LEU A 3 7.12 16.01 -10.18
N LEU A 4 7.25 14.88 -9.45
CA LEU A 4 6.53 13.63 -9.74
C LEU A 4 5.01 13.76 -9.64
N SER A 5 4.48 14.73 -8.88
CA SER A 5 3.04 14.95 -8.77
C SER A 5 2.41 15.56 -10.03
N TYR A 6 3.22 16.17 -10.89
CA TYR A 6 2.78 16.77 -12.16
C TYR A 6 2.73 15.79 -13.34
N VAL A 7 3.26 14.58 -13.17
CA VAL A 7 3.15 13.56 -14.24
C VAL A 7 1.68 13.20 -14.46
N PRO A 8 1.11 13.38 -15.66
CA PRO A 8 -0.29 13.12 -15.90
C PRO A 8 -0.69 11.68 -15.56
N ARG A 9 -1.88 11.49 -14.99
CA ARG A 9 -2.51 10.18 -14.88
C ARG A 9 -3.07 9.78 -16.24
N ILE A 10 -2.32 8.99 -16.99
CA ILE A 10 -2.73 8.52 -18.32
C ILE A 10 -3.67 7.31 -18.20
N LEU A 11 -3.60 6.57 -17.09
CA LEU A 11 -4.33 5.31 -16.93
C LEU A 11 -5.38 5.42 -15.81
N PRO A 12 -6.59 4.85 -16.02
CA PRO A 12 -7.65 4.87 -15.02
C PRO A 12 -7.24 4.07 -13.77
N SER A 13 -7.78 4.47 -12.62
CA SER A 13 -7.65 3.67 -11.40
C SER A 13 -8.46 2.38 -11.56
N PRO A 14 -7.89 1.20 -11.30
CA PRO A 14 -8.66 -0.03 -11.28
C PRO A 14 -9.64 0.01 -10.11
N SER A 15 -10.89 -0.27 -10.40
CA SER A 15 -11.93 -0.39 -9.37
C SER A 15 -12.97 -1.38 -9.86
N THR A 16 -13.15 -2.47 -9.13
CA THR A 16 -14.20 -3.48 -9.33
C THR A 16 -15.29 -3.38 -8.25
N ALA A 17 -15.11 -2.45 -7.30
CA ALA A 17 -16.08 -2.11 -6.27
C ALA A 17 -16.26 -0.59 -6.18
N ASN A 18 -17.35 -0.15 -5.62
CA ASN A 18 -17.61 1.23 -5.27
C ASN A 18 -17.79 1.39 -3.75
N SER A 19 -17.94 2.60 -3.26
CA SER A 19 -18.12 2.89 -1.84
C SER A 19 -19.40 2.28 -1.23
N GLN A 20 -20.36 1.85 -2.07
CA GLN A 20 -21.63 1.20 -1.65
C GLN A 20 -21.52 -0.33 -1.61
N THR A 21 -20.41 -0.93 -1.97
CA THR A 21 -20.20 -2.38 -1.85
C THR A 21 -20.25 -2.79 -0.38
N THR A 22 -21.15 -3.71 -0.03
CA THR A 22 -21.44 -4.07 1.37
C THR A 22 -20.70 -5.30 1.87
N GLY A 23 -20.12 -6.11 1.00
CA GLY A 23 -19.38 -7.31 1.37
C GLY A 23 -17.93 -7.04 1.78
N ARG A 24 -17.05 -7.99 1.48
CA ARG A 24 -15.60 -7.84 1.64
C ARG A 24 -15.01 -7.06 0.46
N ILE A 25 -14.17 -6.08 0.76
CA ILE A 25 -13.44 -5.32 -0.26
C ILE A 25 -11.96 -5.19 0.10
N VAL A 26 -11.14 -4.97 -0.92
CA VAL A 26 -9.72 -4.65 -0.76
C VAL A 26 -9.48 -3.20 -1.18
N VAL A 27 -8.83 -2.42 -0.32
CA VAL A 27 -8.33 -1.08 -0.65
C VAL A 27 -6.84 -1.21 -0.97
N ALA A 28 -6.44 -0.82 -2.19
CA ALA A 28 -5.06 -0.96 -2.65
C ALA A 28 -4.37 0.40 -2.80
N LEU A 29 -3.22 0.58 -2.11
CA LEU A 29 -2.50 1.85 -2.02
C LEU A 29 -1.11 1.73 -2.67
N HIS A 30 -0.89 2.52 -3.71
CA HIS A 30 0.38 2.52 -4.45
C HIS A 30 1.50 3.27 -3.71
N GLY A 31 2.76 2.96 -4.07
CA GLY A 31 3.93 3.65 -3.54
C GLY A 31 4.15 5.04 -4.13
N THR A 32 5.13 5.75 -3.58
CA THR A 32 5.50 7.12 -3.99
C THR A 32 5.84 7.22 -5.47
N GLY A 33 5.27 8.22 -6.13
CA GLY A 33 5.46 8.49 -7.56
C GLY A 33 4.75 7.50 -8.50
N SER A 34 4.14 6.43 -7.96
CA SER A 34 3.42 5.41 -8.72
C SER A 34 1.97 5.84 -9.03
N SER A 35 1.14 4.91 -9.43
CA SER A 35 -0.28 5.14 -9.68
C SER A 35 -1.11 3.91 -9.28
N PRO A 36 -2.43 4.08 -9.05
CA PRO A 36 -3.34 2.97 -8.75
C PRO A 36 -3.34 1.85 -9.79
N PHE A 37 -2.99 2.15 -11.03
CA PHE A 37 -3.02 1.21 -12.15
C PHE A 37 -2.13 -0.04 -11.94
N VAL A 38 -1.14 0.02 -11.06
CA VAL A 38 -0.29 -1.15 -10.75
C VAL A 38 -1.11 -2.34 -10.23
N PHE A 39 -2.26 -2.09 -9.61
CA PHE A 39 -3.13 -3.10 -9.03
C PHE A 39 -4.19 -3.67 -9.99
N ARG A 40 -4.16 -3.34 -11.30
CA ARG A 40 -5.17 -3.81 -12.26
C ARG A 40 -5.26 -5.35 -12.34
N ARG A 41 -4.11 -6.05 -12.21
CA ARG A 41 -4.08 -7.53 -12.23
C ARG A 41 -4.70 -8.10 -10.97
N LEU A 42 -4.41 -7.50 -9.82
CA LEU A 42 -4.99 -7.87 -8.54
C LEU A 42 -6.51 -7.65 -8.55
N ALA A 43 -6.97 -6.50 -9.07
CA ALA A 43 -8.39 -6.20 -9.19
C ALA A 43 -9.13 -7.29 -9.96
N HIS A 44 -8.63 -7.66 -11.14
CA HIS A 44 -9.22 -8.71 -11.95
C HIS A 44 -9.17 -10.10 -11.28
N ALA A 45 -8.10 -10.38 -10.53
CA ALA A 45 -8.00 -11.65 -9.82
C ALA A 45 -8.99 -11.75 -8.65
N LEU A 46 -9.14 -10.69 -7.85
CA LEU A 46 -10.09 -10.63 -6.73
C LEU A 46 -11.55 -10.69 -7.20
N GLU A 47 -11.86 -10.05 -8.32
CA GLU A 47 -13.20 -10.07 -8.92
C GLU A 47 -13.69 -11.50 -9.21
N LYS A 48 -12.79 -12.41 -9.64
CA LYS A 48 -13.10 -13.83 -9.85
C LYS A 48 -13.51 -14.57 -8.57
N HIS A 49 -13.17 -14.01 -7.42
CA HIS A 49 -13.54 -14.53 -6.09
C HIS A 49 -14.70 -13.72 -5.45
N GLY A 50 -15.35 -12.84 -6.21
CA GLY A 50 -16.43 -12.00 -5.70
C GLY A 50 -15.97 -10.90 -4.72
N ILE A 51 -14.66 -10.61 -4.67
CA ILE A 51 -14.07 -9.59 -3.79
C ILE A 51 -13.80 -8.33 -4.63
N GLY A 52 -14.41 -7.23 -4.24
CA GLY A 52 -14.19 -5.95 -4.89
C GLY A 52 -12.85 -5.33 -4.52
N LEU A 53 -12.23 -4.58 -5.44
CA LEU A 53 -11.04 -3.77 -5.16
C LEU A 53 -11.33 -2.31 -5.49
N ILE A 54 -10.84 -1.41 -4.63
CA ILE A 54 -10.75 0.02 -4.91
C ILE A 54 -9.30 0.46 -4.73
N ALA A 55 -8.74 1.11 -5.74
CA ALA A 55 -7.40 1.68 -5.65
C ALA A 55 -7.50 3.22 -5.79
N PRO A 56 -7.66 3.96 -4.68
CA PRO A 56 -7.73 5.41 -4.73
C PRO A 56 -6.38 6.01 -5.13
N GLY A 57 -6.44 7.13 -5.83
CA GLY A 57 -5.26 7.99 -5.93
C GLY A 57 -5.24 8.94 -4.76
N TYR A 58 -4.09 9.14 -4.14
CA TYR A 58 -3.94 9.95 -2.94
C TYR A 58 -2.63 10.72 -2.91
N GLY A 59 -2.53 11.70 -2.01
CA GLY A 59 -1.28 12.38 -1.68
C GLY A 59 -0.53 12.92 -2.88
N HIS A 60 -1.20 13.44 -3.92
CA HIS A 60 -0.54 13.87 -5.16
C HIS A 60 0.43 12.81 -5.71
N ARG A 61 -0.06 11.60 -6.02
CA ARG A 61 0.73 10.42 -6.41
C ARG A 61 1.62 9.90 -5.28
N ALA A 62 1.10 9.95 -4.04
CA ALA A 62 1.82 9.53 -2.84
C ALA A 62 3.16 10.27 -2.63
N THR A 63 3.22 11.55 -2.99
CA THR A 63 4.37 12.43 -2.73
C THR A 63 4.14 13.38 -1.55
N ALA A 64 2.91 13.50 -1.06
CA ALA A 64 2.60 14.24 0.17
C ALA A 64 3.12 13.50 1.41
N GLY A 65 3.28 14.24 2.52
CA GLY A 65 3.77 13.70 3.78
C GLY A 65 2.85 12.62 4.39
N ILE A 66 3.40 11.88 5.35
CA ILE A 66 2.76 10.71 5.99
C ILE A 66 1.43 11.11 6.62
N ASP A 67 1.42 12.18 7.43
CA ASP A 67 0.22 12.61 8.15
C ASP A 67 -0.92 13.02 7.20
N ALA A 68 -0.62 13.85 6.22
CA ALA A 68 -1.61 14.32 5.24
C ALA A 68 -2.19 13.15 4.42
N SER A 69 -1.34 12.26 3.92
CA SER A 69 -1.75 11.09 3.15
C SER A 69 -2.58 10.11 3.99
N SER A 70 -2.19 9.90 5.25
CA SER A 70 -2.92 8.99 6.16
C SER A 70 -4.31 9.51 6.50
N LYS A 71 -4.47 10.82 6.76
CA LYS A 71 -5.78 11.45 7.01
C LYS A 71 -6.68 11.41 5.77
N GLU A 72 -6.12 11.65 4.59
CA GLU A 72 -6.87 11.55 3.32
C GLU A 72 -7.43 10.14 3.13
N ILE A 73 -6.60 9.11 3.32
CA ILE A 73 -7.04 7.72 3.20
C ILE A 73 -7.96 7.30 4.35
N ALA A 74 -7.76 7.77 5.58
CA ALA A 74 -8.67 7.49 6.69
C ALA A 74 -10.09 7.98 6.39
N ALA A 75 -10.23 9.23 5.93
CA ALA A 75 -11.52 9.79 5.53
C ALA A 75 -12.16 8.99 4.37
N PHE A 76 -11.36 8.50 3.41
CA PHE A 76 -11.85 7.62 2.36
C PHE A 76 -12.33 6.29 2.95
N LEU A 77 -11.57 5.65 3.84
CA LEU A 77 -11.94 4.39 4.48
C LEU A 77 -13.26 4.53 5.28
N ASP A 78 -13.44 5.63 5.99
CA ASP A 78 -14.68 5.92 6.75
C ASP A 78 -15.91 6.05 5.86
N SER A 79 -15.74 6.41 4.59
CA SER A 79 -16.83 6.50 3.61
C SER A 79 -17.31 5.15 3.07
N LEU A 80 -16.59 4.05 3.38
CA LEU A 80 -16.91 2.73 2.85
C LEU A 80 -18.02 2.03 3.62
N ALA A 81 -19.01 1.48 2.92
CA ALA A 81 -20.11 0.72 3.49
C ALA A 81 -19.80 -0.77 3.70
N ALA A 82 -18.61 -1.25 3.31
CA ALA A 82 -18.22 -2.67 3.37
C ALA A 82 -18.21 -3.21 4.79
N GLN A 83 -18.60 -4.49 4.95
CA GLN A 83 -18.58 -5.19 6.24
C GLN A 83 -17.17 -5.56 6.67
N GLN A 84 -16.31 -5.88 5.71
CA GLN A 84 -14.89 -6.17 5.93
C GLN A 84 -14.05 -5.39 4.90
N VAL A 85 -12.98 -4.81 5.38
CA VAL A 85 -12.01 -4.10 4.54
C VAL A 85 -10.63 -4.71 4.78
N ASP A 86 -9.95 -5.10 3.71
CA ASP A 86 -8.53 -5.43 3.75
C ASP A 86 -7.74 -4.35 3.04
N VAL A 87 -6.50 -4.16 3.42
CA VAL A 87 -5.62 -3.16 2.83
C VAL A 87 -4.41 -3.84 2.19
N VAL A 88 -4.13 -3.49 0.95
CA VAL A 88 -2.90 -3.92 0.25
C VAL A 88 -2.08 -2.68 -0.07
N GLY A 89 -0.92 -2.54 0.53
CA GLY A 89 -0.06 -1.38 0.33
C GLY A 89 1.29 -1.74 -0.30
N HIS A 90 1.69 -1.01 -1.32
CA HIS A 90 3.03 -1.13 -1.89
C HIS A 90 3.95 -0.04 -1.34
N SER A 91 5.11 -0.43 -0.79
CA SER A 91 6.12 0.53 -0.32
C SER A 91 5.53 1.52 0.72
N TYR A 92 5.59 2.82 0.44
CA TYR A 92 4.96 3.89 1.21
C TYR A 92 3.46 3.68 1.43
N GLY A 93 2.74 3.13 0.43
CA GLY A 93 1.30 2.88 0.53
C GLY A 93 0.92 1.91 1.65
N ALA A 94 1.81 1.00 2.06
CA ALA A 94 1.57 0.11 3.19
C ALA A 94 1.59 0.86 4.52
N LEU A 95 2.57 1.73 4.73
CA LEU A 95 2.64 2.59 5.91
C LEU A 95 1.42 3.52 6.00
N ILE A 96 1.04 4.13 4.87
CA ILE A 96 -0.16 4.99 4.83
C ILE A 96 -1.42 4.19 5.14
N GLY A 97 -1.56 2.98 4.59
CA GLY A 97 -2.70 2.10 4.87
C GLY A 97 -2.81 1.74 6.34
N LEU A 98 -1.70 1.34 6.98
CA LEU A 98 -1.66 1.06 8.41
C LEU A 98 -2.11 2.26 9.24
N ARG A 99 -1.52 3.43 9.01
CA ARG A 99 -1.86 4.65 9.76
C ARG A 99 -3.28 5.12 9.49
N ALA A 100 -3.75 4.99 8.26
CA ALA A 100 -5.13 5.32 7.91
C ALA A 100 -6.14 4.43 8.65
N VAL A 101 -5.89 3.11 8.73
CA VAL A 101 -6.74 2.20 9.52
C VAL A 101 -6.72 2.58 11.00
N GLN A 102 -5.56 2.92 11.57
CA GLN A 102 -5.45 3.37 12.96
C GLN A 102 -6.24 4.65 13.24
N LEU A 103 -6.38 5.55 12.27
CA LEU A 103 -7.10 6.82 12.37
C LEU A 103 -8.60 6.70 12.04
N SER A 104 -9.03 5.60 11.47
CA SER A 104 -10.36 5.39 10.90
C SER A 104 -11.24 4.52 11.82
N ALA A 105 -12.54 4.73 11.75
CA ALA A 105 -13.54 3.88 12.42
C ALA A 105 -13.59 2.45 11.85
N ILE A 106 -13.01 2.18 10.67
CA ILE A 106 -12.98 0.83 10.10
C ILE A 106 -12.02 -0.12 10.82
N ALA A 107 -11.18 0.36 11.75
CA ALA A 107 -10.21 -0.50 12.46
C ALA A 107 -10.87 -1.78 13.03
N ALA A 108 -12.09 -1.68 13.56
CA ALA A 108 -12.83 -2.83 14.10
C ALA A 108 -13.28 -3.86 13.04
N ARG A 109 -13.21 -3.55 11.76
CA ARG A 109 -13.59 -4.41 10.62
C ARG A 109 -12.49 -4.52 9.55
N CYS A 110 -11.27 -4.10 9.89
CA CYS A 110 -10.09 -4.35 9.08
C CYS A 110 -9.60 -5.77 9.35
N GLY A 111 -9.64 -6.63 8.32
CA GLY A 111 -9.20 -8.02 8.43
C GLY A 111 -7.69 -8.14 8.33
N THR A 112 -7.14 -7.88 7.16
CA THR A 112 -5.71 -8.06 6.87
C THR A 112 -5.11 -6.80 6.25
N ILE A 113 -3.90 -6.45 6.66
CA ILE A 113 -3.07 -5.44 5.98
C ILE A 113 -1.86 -6.16 5.37
N VAL A 114 -1.78 -6.14 4.04
CA VAL A 114 -0.68 -6.76 3.27
C VAL A 114 0.28 -5.67 2.82
N GLY A 115 1.54 -5.78 3.21
CA GLY A 115 2.62 -4.88 2.78
C GLY A 115 3.52 -5.51 1.73
N LEU A 116 3.65 -4.86 0.58
CA LEU A 116 4.48 -5.30 -0.55
C LEU A 116 5.78 -4.48 -0.56
N GLY A 117 6.89 -5.03 -0.08
CA GLY A 117 8.11 -4.27 0.15
C GLY A 117 7.83 -3.02 1.01
N ALA A 118 7.06 -3.19 2.06
CA ALA A 118 6.52 -2.10 2.86
C ALA A 118 7.59 -1.34 3.61
N SER A 119 7.48 -0.02 3.65
CA SER A 119 8.36 0.85 4.45
C SER A 119 7.79 1.06 5.87
N TRP A 120 7.53 -0.05 6.60
CA TRP A 120 6.90 0.01 7.92
C TRP A 120 7.61 0.90 8.91
N ARG A 121 8.95 0.92 8.87
CA ARG A 121 9.83 1.71 9.75
C ARG A 121 10.61 2.78 8.98
N GLY A 122 10.09 3.17 7.80
CA GLY A 122 10.78 4.09 6.89
C GLY A 122 11.80 3.42 5.98
N THR A 123 12.69 4.20 5.43
CA THR A 123 13.77 3.73 4.54
C THR A 123 15.04 4.53 4.77
N HIS A 124 16.15 4.18 4.11
CA HIS A 124 17.32 5.02 4.06
C HIS A 124 18.10 4.78 2.76
N GLY A 125 18.79 5.79 2.32
CA GLY A 125 19.83 5.68 1.29
C GLY A 125 19.67 6.57 0.08
N ILE A 126 18.50 6.72 -0.52
CA ILE A 126 18.38 7.47 -1.79
C ILE A 126 18.47 8.99 -1.54
N ALA A 127 17.78 9.51 -0.55
CA ALA A 127 17.78 10.94 -0.28
C ALA A 127 19.11 11.42 0.37
N ARG A 128 19.89 10.53 1.00
CA ARG A 128 21.20 10.86 1.54
C ARG A 128 22.23 11.31 0.49
N LEU A 129 22.01 10.93 -0.76
CA LEU A 129 22.91 11.29 -1.87
C LEU A 129 22.64 12.69 -2.44
N PHE A 130 21.52 13.33 -2.03
CA PHE A 130 21.09 14.62 -2.56
C PHE A 130 20.67 15.56 -1.44
N PRO A 131 20.81 16.90 -1.61
CA PRO A 131 20.29 17.87 -0.67
C PRO A 131 18.78 17.68 -0.42
N PRO A 132 18.30 17.74 0.85
CA PRO A 132 16.89 17.51 1.17
C PRO A 132 15.91 18.39 0.39
N GLY A 133 16.29 19.62 0.08
CA GLY A 133 15.48 20.54 -0.74
C GLY A 133 15.29 20.03 -2.18
N LEU A 134 16.30 19.40 -2.78
CA LEU A 134 16.21 18.82 -4.11
C LEU A 134 15.34 17.55 -4.09
N VAL A 135 15.51 16.71 -3.08
CA VAL A 135 14.66 15.51 -2.90
C VAL A 135 13.20 15.89 -2.75
N ARG A 136 12.92 16.89 -1.90
CA ARG A 136 11.54 17.39 -1.69
C ARG A 136 10.96 17.98 -2.97
N ALA A 137 11.73 18.73 -3.76
CA ALA A 137 11.28 19.32 -5.02
C ALA A 137 10.95 18.26 -6.08
N VAL A 138 11.71 17.15 -6.13
CA VAL A 138 11.53 16.10 -7.14
C VAL A 138 10.54 15.03 -6.69
N ALA A 139 10.72 14.48 -5.50
CA ALA A 139 10.01 13.31 -5.00
C ALA A 139 8.96 13.62 -3.91
N GLY A 140 8.97 14.81 -3.34
CA GLY A 140 7.99 15.26 -2.34
C GLY A 140 8.40 15.02 -0.89
N ASP A 141 7.50 15.43 0.01
CA ASP A 141 7.70 15.29 1.46
C ASP A 141 7.77 13.83 1.90
N ALA A 142 7.02 12.94 1.24
CA ALA A 142 7.00 11.52 1.53
C ALA A 142 8.40 10.88 1.61
N PHE A 143 9.28 11.17 0.66
CA PHE A 143 10.63 10.63 0.65
C PHE A 143 11.49 11.18 1.78
N VAL A 144 11.38 12.47 2.08
CA VAL A 144 12.12 13.12 3.16
C VAL A 144 11.67 12.56 4.51
N GLU A 145 10.36 12.42 4.71
CA GLU A 145 9.81 11.90 5.95
C GLU A 145 10.16 10.42 6.16
N LEU A 146 10.07 9.58 5.11
CA LEU A 146 10.43 8.17 5.19
C LEU A 146 11.90 7.93 5.61
N GLU A 147 12.83 8.80 5.20
CA GLU A 147 14.23 8.67 5.62
C GLU A 147 14.46 8.91 7.10
N HIS A 148 13.61 9.72 7.71
CA HIS A 148 13.69 10.06 9.14
C HIS A 148 12.69 9.26 10.00
N PHE A 149 11.74 8.56 9.36
CA PHE A 149 10.74 7.76 10.04
C PHE A 149 11.38 6.53 10.70
N ARG A 150 11.17 6.37 12.01
CA ARG A 150 11.76 5.28 12.80
C ARG A 150 10.81 4.78 13.90
N GLU A 151 9.52 4.96 13.68
CA GLU A 151 8.52 4.43 14.60
C GLU A 151 8.34 2.92 14.37
N ASP A 152 8.23 2.16 15.46
CA ASP A 152 7.83 0.76 15.36
C ASP A 152 6.34 0.68 15.03
N PRO A 153 5.98 -0.15 14.04
CA PRO A 153 4.59 -0.29 13.65
C PRO A 153 3.78 -1.05 14.70
N VAL A 154 2.54 -0.62 14.91
CA VAL A 154 1.60 -1.26 15.83
C VAL A 154 0.38 -1.71 15.04
N ALA A 155 0.01 -2.98 15.13
CA ALA A 155 -1.19 -3.49 14.46
C ALA A 155 -2.46 -3.02 15.18
N PRO A 156 -3.50 -2.61 14.45
CA PRO A 156 -4.83 -2.44 15.04
C PRO A 156 -5.32 -3.78 15.63
N SER A 157 -6.08 -3.71 16.71
CA SER A 157 -6.57 -4.91 17.38
C SER A 157 -7.43 -5.76 16.43
N GLY A 158 -7.14 -7.05 16.32
CA GLY A 158 -7.85 -7.98 15.46
C GLY A 158 -7.47 -7.92 13.97
N THR A 159 -6.49 -7.08 13.60
CA THR A 159 -6.00 -6.98 12.22
C THR A 159 -4.75 -7.86 12.04
N GLU A 160 -4.77 -8.71 11.04
CA GLU A 160 -3.59 -9.48 10.62
C GLU A 160 -2.65 -8.63 9.78
N ILE A 161 -1.34 -8.81 10.00
CA ILE A 161 -0.32 -8.13 9.20
C ILE A 161 0.49 -9.18 8.44
N VAL A 162 0.56 -9.02 7.13
CA VAL A 162 1.37 -9.89 6.26
C VAL A 162 2.31 -9.03 5.43
N SER A 163 3.59 -9.36 5.46
CA SER A 163 4.62 -8.68 4.65
C SER A 163 5.11 -9.59 3.53
N ILE A 164 4.97 -9.16 2.28
CA ILE A 164 5.59 -9.81 1.12
C ILE A 164 6.90 -9.09 0.82
N VAL A 165 8.01 -9.80 1.00
CA VAL A 165 9.36 -9.23 0.93
C VAL A 165 10.20 -9.95 -0.11
N SER A 166 11.20 -9.26 -0.66
CA SER A 166 12.12 -9.82 -1.64
C SER A 166 13.58 -9.63 -1.23
N ASP A 167 14.39 -10.63 -1.50
CA ASP A 167 15.86 -10.58 -1.37
C ASP A 167 16.50 -9.62 -2.40
N ALA A 168 15.80 -9.32 -3.49
CA ALA A 168 16.22 -8.38 -4.53
C ALA A 168 15.64 -6.96 -4.38
N ASP A 169 14.94 -6.67 -3.28
CA ASP A 169 14.48 -5.30 -2.98
C ASP A 169 15.68 -4.43 -2.56
N ARG A 170 16.00 -3.44 -3.38
CA ARG A 170 17.10 -2.50 -3.14
C ARG A 170 16.62 -1.11 -2.69
N ILE A 171 15.33 -0.94 -2.49
CA ILE A 171 14.70 0.33 -2.13
C ILE A 171 14.34 0.35 -0.65
N VAL A 172 13.62 -0.69 -0.18
CA VAL A 172 13.24 -0.80 1.23
C VAL A 172 14.05 -1.92 1.88
N PRO A 173 14.84 -1.60 2.92
CA PRO A 173 15.67 -2.59 3.57
C PRO A 173 14.85 -3.60 4.36
N ALA A 174 15.36 -4.82 4.50
CA ALA A 174 14.68 -5.93 5.15
C ALA A 174 14.24 -5.63 6.60
N TRP A 175 15.01 -4.83 7.36
CA TRP A 175 14.65 -4.45 8.73
C TRP A 175 13.37 -3.58 8.77
N SER A 176 13.07 -2.86 7.70
CA SER A 176 11.84 -2.05 7.60
C SER A 176 10.68 -2.86 7.02
N SER A 177 10.92 -3.70 6.02
CA SER A 177 9.85 -4.40 5.30
C SER A 177 9.31 -5.64 6.02
N ARG A 178 10.05 -6.22 6.97
CA ARG A 178 9.66 -7.42 7.71
C ARG A 178 8.88 -7.07 8.97
N TRP A 179 7.59 -7.40 8.96
CA TRP A 179 6.72 -7.28 10.13
C TRP A 179 5.46 -8.14 9.97
N GLY A 180 4.98 -8.72 11.09
CA GLY A 180 3.89 -9.69 11.05
C GLY A 180 4.32 -11.01 10.41
N ASP A 181 3.40 -11.69 9.74
CA ASP A 181 3.71 -12.88 8.96
C ASP A 181 4.45 -12.49 7.67
N VAL A 182 5.47 -13.27 7.31
CA VAL A 182 6.36 -12.91 6.20
C VAL A 182 6.29 -13.97 5.10
N ILE A 183 5.94 -13.52 3.89
CA ILE A 183 6.04 -14.29 2.66
C ILE A 183 7.27 -13.80 1.89
N GLU A 184 8.24 -14.68 1.71
CA GLU A 184 9.48 -14.35 0.98
C GLU A 184 9.34 -14.72 -0.50
N VAL A 185 9.78 -13.82 -1.37
CA VAL A 185 9.91 -14.06 -2.81
C VAL A 185 11.34 -13.75 -3.24
N SER A 186 11.90 -14.54 -4.16
CA SER A 186 13.28 -14.37 -4.59
C SER A 186 13.39 -13.72 -5.95
N GLY A 187 14.41 -12.86 -6.12
CA GLY A 187 14.75 -12.24 -7.39
C GLY A 187 13.75 -11.18 -7.89
N VAL A 188 12.81 -10.74 -7.05
CA VAL A 188 11.75 -9.79 -7.43
C VAL A 188 12.18 -8.37 -7.06
N SER A 189 12.24 -7.46 -8.04
CA SER A 189 12.56 -6.06 -7.76
C SER A 189 11.45 -5.38 -6.97
N HIS A 190 11.78 -4.32 -6.23
CA HIS A 190 10.82 -3.54 -5.43
C HIS A 190 9.53 -3.20 -6.18
N ALA A 191 9.65 -2.62 -7.38
CA ALA A 191 8.48 -2.23 -8.19
C ALA A 191 7.63 -3.43 -8.64
N ALA A 192 8.25 -4.61 -8.84
CA ALA A 192 7.58 -5.81 -9.29
C ALA A 192 6.82 -6.54 -8.16
N LEU A 193 7.06 -6.21 -6.89
CA LEU A 193 6.31 -6.76 -5.77
C LEU A 193 4.80 -6.46 -5.88
N ALA A 194 4.42 -5.29 -6.39
CA ALA A 194 3.02 -4.95 -6.64
C ALA A 194 2.32 -5.85 -7.68
N LEU A 195 3.07 -6.66 -8.43
CA LEU A 195 2.56 -7.58 -9.44
C LEU A 195 2.45 -9.03 -8.95
N ARG A 196 2.81 -9.31 -7.69
CA ARG A 196 2.81 -10.65 -7.10
C ARG A 196 1.41 -11.07 -6.67
N THR A 197 0.51 -11.18 -7.65
CA THR A 197 -0.93 -11.40 -7.44
C THR A 197 -1.20 -12.66 -6.63
N ASN A 198 -0.51 -13.78 -6.90
CA ASN A 198 -0.77 -15.05 -6.21
C ASN A 198 -0.39 -14.96 -4.72
N GLU A 199 0.74 -14.36 -4.41
CA GLU A 199 1.20 -14.17 -3.04
C GLU A 199 0.29 -13.19 -2.28
N ILE A 200 -0.24 -12.16 -2.96
CA ILE A 200 -1.21 -11.24 -2.38
C ILE A 200 -2.53 -11.97 -2.08
N LEU A 201 -3.03 -12.79 -3.00
CA LEU A 201 -4.24 -13.60 -2.76
C LEU A 201 -4.04 -14.54 -1.57
N ALA A 202 -2.90 -15.23 -1.50
CA ALA A 202 -2.56 -16.10 -0.38
C ALA A 202 -2.53 -15.33 0.95
N ALA A 203 -1.88 -14.15 0.98
CA ALA A 203 -1.83 -13.27 2.15
C ALA A 203 -3.21 -12.79 2.61
N LEU A 204 -4.16 -12.62 1.68
CA LEU A 204 -5.55 -12.27 1.96
C LEU A 204 -6.42 -13.48 2.34
N GLY A 205 -5.85 -14.69 2.44
CA GLY A 205 -6.60 -15.92 2.68
C GLY A 205 -7.56 -16.29 1.54
N VAL A 206 -7.30 -15.80 0.32
CA VAL A 206 -8.08 -16.13 -0.87
C VAL A 206 -7.44 -17.34 -1.54
N CYS A 207 -8.08 -18.50 -1.39
CA CYS A 207 -7.60 -19.72 -2.05
C CYS A 207 -7.63 -19.55 -3.57
N PRO A 208 -6.57 -19.96 -4.29
CA PRO A 208 -6.65 -20.03 -5.74
C PRO A 208 -7.84 -20.93 -6.10
N SER A 209 -8.71 -20.43 -7.00
CA SER A 209 -9.79 -21.24 -7.56
C SER A 209 -9.14 -22.49 -8.14
N GLY A 210 -9.48 -23.67 -7.61
CA GLY A 210 -8.92 -24.90 -8.10
C GLY A 210 -9.06 -24.96 -9.62
N THR A 211 -7.95 -25.23 -10.30
CA THR A 211 -7.97 -25.67 -11.69
C THR A 211 -8.72 -26.99 -11.70
N GLY A 212 -10.04 -26.92 -11.98
CA GLY A 212 -10.81 -28.08 -12.35
C GLY A 212 -10.48 -28.48 -13.77
#